data_aa33341002fa247120151571548c7b75
#
_entry.id   aa33341002fa247120151571548c7b75
#
_cell.length_a   1.000
_cell.length_b   1.000
_cell.length_c   1.000
_cell.angle_alpha   90.00
_cell.angle_beta   90.00
_cell.angle_gamma   90.00
#
_symmetry.space_group_name_H-M   'P 1'
#
loop_
_entity.id
_entity.type
_entity.pdbx_description
1 polymer ?
#
loop_
_entity_poly.entity_id
_entity_poly.type
_entity_poly.pdbx_seq_one_letter_code
_entity_poly.pdbx_strand_id
1 'polypeptide(L)'
;MFCPHSLSGTKQLPILALSVLLVIVSALPSFAADKIRVAFSAVSPTQGVLWVADVGGLLIKNGISAEIVYTRAAIETLVAGEVDFGQMTGSLMSSARLQGADPVMIAGVQDILEDRLVARPNIKAMEDLRGKRIGVFRFGSASHLRLIYVLPRYGLSNRDVTLLQVGDTPERLIALAGGSIDAALISPPDHLEAQRAGMKILLNLRDLNIAYQGSGLVTTQRVLVRKRDLARRFLKSYVEAIHLVKTNPEISKKAFAKYRQTKDEKRIDDAYQTLRETVKTKPYPSIEGFKTIIEDASERIPAAKTANPKDFIDVSLLEELDKSGFIDALYR
;
A
#
# COMPACT_ATOMS: atom_id res chain seq x y z
N MET A 1 40.10 88.68 21.07
CA MET A 1 40.42 88.51 19.64
C MET A 1 40.07 87.08 19.22
N PHE A 2 39.13 86.95 18.31
CA PHE A 2 38.76 85.77 17.54
C PHE A 2 38.23 84.53 18.24
N CYS A 3 36.93 84.34 18.10
CA CYS A 3 36.22 83.03 17.98
C CYS A 3 36.61 82.33 16.70
N PRO A 4 36.52 80.98 16.62
CA PRO A 4 35.51 80.48 15.67
C PRO A 4 34.69 79.30 16.16
N HIS A 5 33.50 79.25 15.57
CA HIS A 5 32.51 78.21 15.57
C HIS A 5 33.03 76.89 15.04
N SER A 6 32.50 75.75 15.58
CA SER A 6 32.39 74.51 14.84
C SER A 6 31.12 73.77 15.21
N LEU A 7 30.24 73.67 14.23
CA LEU A 7 29.06 72.81 14.18
C LEU A 7 29.48 71.39 13.83
N SER A 8 29.09 70.44 14.60
CA SER A 8 29.00 69.08 14.10
C SER A 8 27.74 68.33 14.69
N GLY A 9 26.69 68.49 13.92
CA GLY A 9 25.48 67.72 14.17
C GLY A 9 25.57 66.31 13.56
N THR A 10 25.84 65.31 14.36
CA THR A 10 25.68 63.90 13.97
C THR A 10 24.23 63.51 14.12
N LYS A 11 23.55 63.30 12.98
CA LYS A 11 22.22 62.73 12.91
C LYS A 11 22.30 61.25 13.33
N GLN A 12 21.84 60.92 14.52
CA GLN A 12 21.54 59.57 14.94
C GLN A 12 20.27 59.11 14.21
N LEU A 13 20.42 58.23 13.21
CA LEU A 13 19.29 57.49 12.66
C LEU A 13 18.80 56.49 13.71
N PRO A 14 17.48 56.25 13.84
CA PRO A 14 16.93 55.49 14.92
C PRO A 14 17.19 53.99 14.76
N ILE A 15 17.99 53.45 15.63
CA ILE A 15 18.25 52.00 15.80
C ILE A 15 16.95 51.19 16.06
N LEU A 16 15.85 51.88 16.43
CA LEU A 16 14.55 51.27 16.72
C LEU A 16 13.86 50.66 15.47
N ALA A 17 14.10 51.17 14.26
CA ALA A 17 13.45 50.65 13.05
C ALA A 17 14.02 49.31 12.58
N LEU A 18 15.29 49.04 12.89
CA LEU A 18 15.94 47.77 12.50
C LEU A 18 15.56 46.60 13.45
N SER A 19 15.24 46.90 14.72
CA SER A 19 14.85 45.93 15.71
C SER A 19 13.43 45.37 15.48
N VAL A 20 12.51 46.16 14.94
CA VAL A 20 11.13 45.75 14.62
C VAL A 20 11.09 44.88 13.37
N LEU A 21 11.98 45.07 12.40
CA LEU A 21 12.05 44.24 11.21
C LEU A 21 12.62 42.84 11.50
N LEU A 22 13.52 42.70 12.49
CA LEU A 22 14.13 41.44 12.88
C LEU A 22 13.16 40.55 13.67
N VAL A 23 12.21 41.13 14.39
CA VAL A 23 11.20 40.37 15.18
C VAL A 23 10.08 39.79 14.29
N ILE A 24 9.78 40.42 13.15
CA ILE A 24 8.73 39.95 12.23
C ILE A 24 9.20 38.72 11.41
N VAL A 25 10.51 38.59 11.16
CA VAL A 25 11.06 37.43 10.42
C VAL A 25 11.12 36.14 11.28
N SER A 26 11.11 36.26 12.61
CA SER A 26 11.16 35.10 13.53
C SER A 26 9.80 34.48 13.87
N ALA A 27 8.71 35.02 13.33
CA ALA A 27 7.33 34.51 13.62
C ALA A 27 6.71 33.73 12.46
N LEU A 28 7.51 33.15 11.55
CA LEU A 28 6.96 32.10 10.68
C LEU A 28 6.71 30.88 11.53
N PRO A 29 5.45 30.42 11.63
CA PRO A 29 5.17 29.19 12.36
C PRO A 29 5.98 28.07 11.70
N SER A 30 7.02 27.61 12.39
CA SER A 30 7.66 26.35 12.05
C SER A 30 6.61 25.26 12.30
N PHE A 31 5.84 24.92 11.28
CA PHE A 31 4.99 23.74 11.32
C PHE A 31 5.91 22.53 11.42
N ALA A 32 6.16 22.08 12.65
CA ALA A 32 6.82 20.82 12.86
C ALA A 32 5.99 19.74 12.15
N ALA A 33 6.63 18.97 11.28
CA ALA A 33 5.95 17.89 10.58
C ALA A 33 5.39 16.89 11.59
N ASP A 34 4.14 16.46 11.39
CA ASP A 34 3.54 15.42 12.21
C ASP A 34 4.32 14.11 12.07
N LYS A 35 4.82 13.59 13.18
CA LYS A 35 5.54 12.31 13.20
C LYS A 35 4.54 11.17 13.29
N ILE A 36 4.57 10.27 12.31
CA ILE A 36 3.71 9.10 12.25
C ILE A 36 4.50 7.84 11.92
N ARG A 37 3.91 6.69 12.22
CA ARG A 37 4.40 5.39 11.76
C ARG A 37 3.40 4.79 10.78
N VAL A 38 3.91 4.19 9.71
CA VAL A 38 3.11 3.58 8.63
C VAL A 38 3.66 2.19 8.36
N ALA A 39 2.81 1.18 8.43
CA ALA A 39 3.19 -0.19 8.12
C ALA A 39 2.89 -0.55 6.66
N PHE A 40 3.68 -1.46 6.08
CA PHE A 40 3.27 -2.19 4.90
C PHE A 40 3.43 -3.70 5.11
N SER A 41 2.48 -4.48 4.56
CA SER A 41 2.30 -5.89 4.92
C SER A 41 3.07 -6.87 4.05
N ALA A 42 3.61 -6.45 2.92
CA ALA A 42 4.32 -7.32 1.97
C ALA A 42 5.24 -6.53 1.05
N VAL A 43 6.34 -7.15 0.62
CA VAL A 43 7.23 -6.61 -0.42
C VAL A 43 6.66 -6.98 -1.79
N SER A 44 5.57 -6.30 -2.18
CA SER A 44 4.86 -6.52 -3.46
C SER A 44 4.71 -5.20 -4.22
N PRO A 45 4.73 -5.20 -5.56
CA PRO A 45 4.54 -3.99 -6.36
C PRO A 45 3.29 -3.18 -6.01
N THR A 46 2.19 -3.83 -5.65
CA THR A 46 0.95 -3.15 -5.25
C THR A 46 1.04 -2.38 -3.92
N GLN A 47 2.14 -2.52 -3.17
CA GLN A 47 2.46 -1.67 -2.01
C GLN A 47 3.18 -0.37 -2.43
N GLY A 48 3.62 -0.27 -3.68
CA GLY A 48 4.53 0.74 -4.19
C GLY A 48 4.03 2.18 -4.15
N VAL A 49 2.72 2.44 -4.09
CA VAL A 49 2.19 3.80 -3.96
C VAL A 49 2.74 4.48 -2.70
N LEU A 50 2.75 3.78 -1.56
CA LEU A 50 3.32 4.27 -0.31
C LEU A 50 4.83 4.56 -0.45
N TRP A 51 5.56 3.68 -1.14
CA TRP A 51 7.01 3.84 -1.36
C TRP A 51 7.33 5.04 -2.24
N VAL A 52 6.49 5.29 -3.26
CA VAL A 52 6.60 6.47 -4.13
C VAL A 52 6.25 7.75 -3.37
N ALA A 53 5.27 7.71 -2.46
CA ALA A 53 4.97 8.85 -1.59
C ALA A 53 6.16 9.27 -0.72
N ASP A 54 6.90 8.29 -0.19
CA ASP A 54 8.11 8.52 0.60
C ASP A 54 9.27 9.05 -0.26
N VAL A 55 9.67 8.29 -1.27
CA VAL A 55 10.85 8.63 -2.10
C VAL A 55 10.62 9.90 -2.92
N GLY A 56 9.37 10.18 -3.31
CA GLY A 56 8.97 11.42 -3.98
C GLY A 56 8.88 12.63 -3.06
N GLY A 57 9.14 12.48 -1.74
CA GLY A 57 9.09 13.58 -0.78
C GLY A 57 7.68 14.13 -0.52
N LEU A 58 6.63 13.41 -0.95
CA LEU A 58 5.26 13.91 -0.90
C LEU A 58 4.70 13.96 0.52
N LEU A 59 5.16 13.08 1.40
CA LEU A 59 4.79 13.10 2.81
C LEU A 59 5.32 14.38 3.47
N ILE A 60 6.61 14.67 3.31
CA ILE A 60 7.24 15.91 3.83
C ILE A 60 6.59 17.15 3.23
N LYS A 61 6.33 17.17 1.91
CA LYS A 61 5.61 18.25 1.21
C LYS A 61 4.27 18.57 1.87
N ASN A 62 3.56 17.56 2.38
CA ASN A 62 2.27 17.70 3.06
C ASN A 62 2.39 17.76 4.60
N GLY A 63 3.58 18.09 5.14
CA GLY A 63 3.80 18.30 6.57
C GLY A 63 3.81 17.01 7.40
N ILE A 64 4.23 15.89 6.82
CA ILE A 64 4.24 14.58 7.48
C ILE A 64 5.67 14.00 7.46
N SER A 65 6.18 13.66 8.64
CA SER A 65 7.41 12.88 8.82
C SER A 65 7.04 11.44 9.16
N ALA A 66 7.12 10.53 8.18
CA ALA A 66 6.69 9.15 8.35
C ALA A 66 7.86 8.19 8.52
N GLU A 67 7.80 7.33 9.54
CA GLU A 67 8.58 6.11 9.63
C GLU A 67 7.81 4.99 8.94
N ILE A 68 8.31 4.51 7.79
CA ILE A 68 7.67 3.46 6.99
C ILE A 68 8.35 2.13 7.29
N VAL A 69 7.59 1.18 7.84
CA VAL A 69 8.13 -0.10 8.32
C VAL A 69 7.46 -1.28 7.61
N TYR A 70 8.27 -2.24 7.19
CA TYR A 70 7.77 -3.56 6.80
C TYR A 70 7.50 -4.39 8.05
N THR A 71 6.29 -4.95 8.14
CA THR A 71 5.98 -5.91 9.19
C THR A 71 4.94 -6.92 8.74
N ARG A 72 5.18 -8.19 9.08
CA ARG A 72 4.21 -9.27 8.85
C ARG A 72 2.96 -9.13 9.73
N ALA A 73 3.05 -8.36 10.81
CA ALA A 73 1.98 -8.05 11.76
C ALA A 73 1.33 -6.67 11.47
N ALA A 74 1.25 -6.23 10.20
CA ALA A 74 0.80 -4.89 9.85
C ALA A 74 -0.63 -4.56 10.32
N ILE A 75 -1.54 -5.52 10.27
CA ILE A 75 -2.92 -5.29 10.75
C ILE A 75 -2.97 -5.27 12.26
N GLU A 76 -2.22 -6.12 12.94
CA GLU A 76 -2.14 -6.20 14.38
C GLU A 76 -1.56 -4.90 14.96
N THR A 77 -0.48 -4.35 14.39
CA THR A 77 0.11 -3.06 14.81
C THR A 77 -0.82 -1.89 14.54
N LEU A 78 -1.60 -1.91 13.45
CA LEU A 78 -2.61 -0.89 13.15
C LEU A 78 -3.75 -0.91 14.19
N VAL A 79 -4.29 -2.08 14.49
CA VAL A 79 -5.39 -2.25 15.47
C VAL A 79 -4.92 -1.87 16.87
N ALA A 80 -3.69 -2.23 17.24
CA ALA A 80 -3.07 -1.83 18.50
C ALA A 80 -2.81 -0.31 18.61
N GLY A 81 -2.79 0.41 17.46
CA GLY A 81 -2.51 1.84 17.41
C GLY A 81 -1.02 2.18 17.48
N GLU A 82 -0.16 1.22 17.21
CA GLU A 82 1.30 1.42 17.10
C GLU A 82 1.67 2.10 15.78
N VAL A 83 0.82 1.98 14.75
CA VAL A 83 0.89 2.71 13.48
C VAL A 83 -0.45 3.40 13.21
N ASP A 84 -0.40 4.54 12.50
CA ASP A 84 -1.60 5.31 12.14
C ASP A 84 -2.22 4.83 10.82
N PHE A 85 -1.38 4.35 9.90
CA PHE A 85 -1.80 3.88 8.58
C PHE A 85 -1.08 2.60 8.21
N GLY A 86 -1.71 1.84 7.31
CA GLY A 86 -1.12 0.63 6.76
C GLY A 86 -1.42 0.46 5.27
N GLN A 87 -0.41 0.07 4.50
CA GLN A 87 -0.59 -0.42 3.15
C GLN A 87 -0.75 -1.94 3.22
N MET A 88 -1.96 -2.45 2.96
CA MET A 88 -2.27 -3.88 3.10
C MET A 88 -3.44 -4.31 2.22
N THR A 89 -3.73 -5.61 2.18
CA THR A 89 -4.82 -6.15 1.35
C THR A 89 -6.17 -6.05 2.05
N GLY A 90 -7.24 -5.94 1.24
CA GLY A 90 -8.62 -5.94 1.74
C GLY A 90 -8.96 -7.18 2.55
N SER A 91 -8.47 -8.36 2.13
CA SER A 91 -8.72 -9.61 2.87
C SER A 91 -8.10 -9.63 4.27
N LEU A 92 -6.87 -9.10 4.42
CA LEU A 92 -6.21 -9.02 5.72
C LEU A 92 -6.97 -8.07 6.65
N MET A 93 -7.33 -6.88 6.14
CA MET A 93 -8.12 -5.90 6.89
C MET A 93 -9.50 -6.44 7.24
N SER A 94 -10.19 -7.09 6.29
CA SER A 94 -11.54 -7.64 6.50
C SER A 94 -11.56 -8.70 7.60
N SER A 95 -10.54 -9.56 7.67
CA SER A 95 -10.45 -10.55 8.72
C SER A 95 -10.41 -9.93 10.12
N ALA A 96 -9.66 -8.85 10.31
CA ALA A 96 -9.62 -8.13 11.59
C ALA A 96 -10.93 -7.42 11.90
N ARG A 97 -11.56 -6.79 10.88
CA ARG A 97 -12.84 -6.10 11.08
C ARG A 97 -13.97 -7.05 11.45
N LEU A 98 -14.04 -8.21 10.80
CA LEU A 98 -15.02 -9.26 11.13
C LEU A 98 -14.82 -9.86 12.53
N GLN A 99 -13.66 -9.66 13.12
CA GLN A 99 -13.35 -10.03 14.51
C GLN A 99 -13.56 -8.89 15.52
N GLY A 100 -14.17 -7.78 15.08
CA GLY A 100 -14.58 -6.68 15.94
C GLY A 100 -13.61 -5.49 16.03
N ALA A 101 -12.50 -5.51 15.28
CA ALA A 101 -11.64 -4.34 15.14
C ALA A 101 -12.28 -3.27 14.23
N ASP A 102 -11.69 -2.05 14.20
CA ASP A 102 -12.24 -0.89 13.48
C ASP A 102 -11.44 -0.43 12.23
N PRO A 103 -10.62 -1.29 11.54
CA PRO A 103 -9.92 -0.83 10.35
C PRO A 103 -10.87 -0.56 9.19
N VAL A 104 -10.55 0.46 8.38
CA VAL A 104 -11.25 0.82 7.15
C VAL A 104 -10.26 1.14 6.05
N MET A 105 -10.61 0.81 4.80
CA MET A 105 -9.82 1.18 3.63
C MET A 105 -10.28 2.55 3.13
N ILE A 106 -9.31 3.46 2.96
CA ILE A 106 -9.56 4.85 2.52
C ILE A 106 -9.09 5.11 1.08
N ALA A 107 -8.27 4.21 0.51
CA ALA A 107 -7.93 4.20 -0.91
C ALA A 107 -7.59 2.79 -1.38
N GLY A 108 -8.01 2.42 -2.59
CA GLY A 108 -7.74 1.11 -3.20
C GLY A 108 -6.71 1.21 -4.33
N VAL A 109 -5.87 0.17 -4.49
CA VAL A 109 -4.89 0.06 -5.58
C VAL A 109 -5.35 -0.95 -6.62
N GLN A 110 -5.90 -2.07 -6.18
CA GLN A 110 -6.21 -3.22 -7.00
C GLN A 110 -7.60 -3.74 -6.68
N ASP A 111 -8.42 -3.98 -7.69
CA ASP A 111 -9.84 -4.35 -7.54
C ASP A 111 -10.24 -5.69 -8.17
N ILE A 112 -9.27 -6.45 -8.68
CA ILE A 112 -9.46 -7.81 -9.20
C ILE A 112 -8.39 -8.76 -8.66
N LEU A 113 -8.63 -10.06 -8.73
CA LEU A 113 -7.59 -11.06 -8.50
C LEU A 113 -6.59 -11.04 -9.65
N GLU A 114 -5.31 -10.84 -9.36
CA GLU A 114 -4.25 -10.75 -10.38
C GLU A 114 -3.12 -11.76 -10.20
N ASP A 115 -3.17 -12.57 -9.14
CA ASP A 115 -2.10 -13.53 -8.87
C ASP A 115 -2.04 -14.64 -9.94
N ARG A 116 -0.89 -15.32 -9.98
CA ARG A 116 -0.65 -16.51 -10.79
C ARG A 116 -0.39 -17.69 -9.86
N LEU A 117 -1.12 -18.76 -10.06
CA LEU A 117 -0.74 -20.04 -9.44
C LEU A 117 0.36 -20.64 -10.31
N VAL A 118 1.56 -20.61 -9.79
CA VAL A 118 2.76 -21.11 -10.47
C VAL A 118 3.10 -22.47 -9.89
N ALA A 119 3.44 -23.42 -10.75
CA ALA A 119 3.74 -24.78 -10.37
C ALA A 119 5.00 -25.33 -11.06
N ARG A 120 5.56 -26.37 -10.50
CA ARG A 120 6.69 -27.10 -11.09
C ARG A 120 6.27 -27.76 -12.43
N PRO A 121 7.23 -28.00 -13.36
CA PRO A 121 6.92 -28.45 -14.71
C PRO A 121 6.15 -29.77 -14.84
N ASN A 122 6.25 -30.62 -13.83
CA ASN A 122 5.55 -31.92 -13.78
C ASN A 122 4.06 -31.80 -13.39
N ILE A 123 3.61 -30.64 -12.92
CA ILE A 123 2.20 -30.34 -12.62
C ILE A 123 1.63 -29.64 -13.85
N LYS A 124 0.62 -30.22 -14.47
CA LYS A 124 0.11 -29.77 -15.77
C LYS A 124 -1.31 -29.23 -15.71
N ALA A 125 -2.09 -29.66 -14.71
CA ALA A 125 -3.48 -29.29 -14.52
C ALA A 125 -3.78 -29.06 -13.04
N MET A 126 -4.91 -28.41 -12.73
CA MET A 126 -5.30 -28.10 -11.34
C MET A 126 -5.51 -29.37 -10.51
N GLU A 127 -6.00 -30.44 -11.12
CA GLU A 127 -6.24 -31.75 -10.50
C GLU A 127 -4.93 -32.40 -10.02
N ASP A 128 -3.80 -32.12 -10.67
CA ASP A 128 -2.47 -32.62 -10.28
C ASP A 128 -2.00 -32.05 -8.94
N LEU A 129 -2.69 -31.04 -8.42
CA LEU A 129 -2.39 -30.46 -7.11
C LEU A 129 -2.81 -31.34 -5.94
N ARG A 130 -3.60 -32.39 -6.15
CA ARG A 130 -3.96 -33.32 -5.08
C ARG A 130 -2.72 -33.95 -4.42
N GLY A 131 -2.64 -33.83 -3.09
CA GLY A 131 -1.50 -34.27 -2.31
C GLY A 131 -0.23 -33.44 -2.46
N LYS A 132 -0.26 -32.30 -3.19
CA LYS A 132 0.92 -31.46 -3.41
C LYS A 132 1.06 -30.39 -2.34
N ARG A 133 2.29 -29.93 -2.17
CA ARG A 133 2.67 -28.86 -1.23
C ARG A 133 2.55 -27.51 -1.92
N ILE A 134 1.70 -26.63 -1.39
CA ILE A 134 1.50 -25.29 -1.94
C ILE A 134 1.98 -24.23 -0.94
N GLY A 135 2.92 -23.41 -1.36
CA GLY A 135 3.50 -22.34 -0.53
C GLY A 135 2.60 -21.12 -0.45
N VAL A 136 2.35 -20.64 0.78
CA VAL A 136 1.68 -19.37 1.08
C VAL A 136 2.58 -18.49 1.96
N PHE A 137 2.27 -17.19 2.06
CA PHE A 137 3.03 -16.28 2.93
C PHE A 137 2.92 -16.71 4.41
N ARG A 138 1.70 -16.66 4.97
CA ARG A 138 1.31 -17.22 6.26
C ARG A 138 -0.18 -17.57 6.23
N PHE A 139 -0.64 -18.40 7.15
CA PHE A 139 -2.08 -18.65 7.27
C PHE A 139 -2.82 -17.36 7.64
N GLY A 140 -4.00 -17.14 7.04
CA GLY A 140 -4.76 -15.91 7.15
C GLY A 140 -4.27 -14.75 6.25
N SER A 141 -3.13 -14.89 5.55
CA SER A 141 -2.65 -13.89 4.61
C SER A 141 -3.44 -13.88 3.30
N ALA A 142 -3.23 -12.84 2.48
CA ALA A 142 -3.87 -12.72 1.17
C ALA A 142 -3.60 -13.93 0.26
N SER A 143 -2.35 -14.44 0.20
CA SER A 143 -2.03 -15.60 -0.63
C SER A 143 -2.72 -16.88 -0.14
N HIS A 144 -2.89 -17.04 1.16
CA HIS A 144 -3.64 -18.14 1.73
C HIS A 144 -5.13 -18.03 1.41
N LEU A 145 -5.75 -16.89 1.74
CA LEU A 145 -7.20 -16.70 1.56
C LEU A 145 -7.62 -16.77 0.09
N ARG A 146 -6.84 -16.16 -0.82
CA ARG A 146 -7.11 -16.24 -2.27
C ARG A 146 -6.97 -17.67 -2.80
N LEU A 147 -6.00 -18.43 -2.32
CA LEU A 147 -5.81 -19.81 -2.73
C LEU A 147 -7.00 -20.67 -2.32
N ILE A 148 -7.40 -20.64 -1.04
CA ILE A 148 -8.55 -21.43 -0.56
C ILE A 148 -9.88 -20.98 -1.18
N TYR A 149 -10.00 -19.71 -1.60
CA TYR A 149 -11.15 -19.20 -2.35
C TYR A 149 -11.21 -19.76 -3.79
N VAL A 150 -10.05 -20.00 -4.41
CA VAL A 150 -9.98 -20.44 -5.81
C VAL A 150 -10.03 -21.95 -5.96
N LEU A 151 -9.42 -22.72 -5.06
CA LEU A 151 -9.36 -24.20 -5.14
C LEU A 151 -10.72 -24.87 -5.35
N PRO A 152 -11.82 -24.50 -4.66
CA PRO A 152 -13.13 -25.14 -4.84
C PRO A 152 -13.70 -25.04 -6.26
N ARG A 153 -13.32 -24.00 -7.02
CA ARG A 153 -13.73 -23.84 -8.42
C ARG A 153 -13.19 -24.90 -9.37
N TYR A 154 -12.16 -25.60 -8.89
CA TYR A 154 -11.50 -26.71 -9.61
C TYR A 154 -11.68 -28.06 -8.91
N GLY A 155 -12.72 -28.19 -8.08
CA GLY A 155 -13.04 -29.45 -7.36
C GLY A 155 -11.97 -29.86 -6.34
N LEU A 156 -11.20 -28.89 -5.83
CA LEU A 156 -10.20 -29.07 -4.79
C LEU A 156 -10.60 -28.33 -3.52
N SER A 157 -10.23 -28.88 -2.39
CA SER A 157 -10.34 -28.24 -1.08
C SER A 157 -8.96 -28.05 -0.45
N ASN A 158 -8.89 -27.30 0.62
CA ASN A 158 -7.67 -27.17 1.42
C ASN A 158 -7.26 -28.50 2.11
N ARG A 159 -8.13 -29.54 2.11
CA ARG A 159 -7.80 -30.89 2.60
C ARG A 159 -7.14 -31.75 1.51
N ASP A 160 -7.32 -31.38 0.25
CA ASP A 160 -6.73 -32.09 -0.89
C ASP A 160 -5.27 -31.69 -1.16
N VAL A 161 -4.77 -30.65 -0.50
CA VAL A 161 -3.42 -30.10 -0.68
C VAL A 161 -2.74 -29.89 0.67
N THR A 162 -1.41 -29.83 0.67
CA THR A 162 -0.64 -29.47 1.88
C THR A 162 -0.22 -28.00 1.79
N LEU A 163 -0.83 -27.13 2.59
CA LEU A 163 -0.45 -25.72 2.63
C LEU A 163 0.74 -25.51 3.57
N LEU A 164 1.77 -24.79 3.10
CA LEU A 164 2.99 -24.52 3.84
C LEU A 164 3.21 -23.01 3.97
N GLN A 165 3.49 -22.53 5.18
CA GLN A 165 3.92 -21.16 5.41
C GLN A 165 5.39 -21.02 5.00
N VAL A 166 5.66 -20.35 3.89
CA VAL A 166 7.00 -20.22 3.29
C VAL A 166 7.53 -18.80 3.42
N GLY A 167 6.64 -17.80 3.48
CA GLY A 167 7.03 -16.41 3.53
C GLY A 167 6.68 -15.63 2.26
N ASP A 168 7.39 -14.52 2.03
CA ASP A 168 7.18 -13.61 0.91
C ASP A 168 7.47 -14.27 -0.46
N THR A 169 7.17 -13.56 -1.54
CA THR A 169 7.34 -14.08 -2.91
C THR A 169 8.75 -14.58 -3.20
N PRO A 170 9.84 -13.88 -2.82
CA PRO A 170 11.19 -14.39 -3.06
C PRO A 170 11.45 -15.75 -2.39
N GLU A 171 11.01 -15.92 -1.14
CA GLU A 171 11.17 -17.18 -0.41
C GLU A 171 10.38 -18.31 -1.07
N ARG A 172 9.16 -18.03 -1.56
CA ARG A 172 8.34 -19.01 -2.28
C ARG A 172 8.94 -19.38 -3.64
N LEU A 173 9.57 -18.44 -4.36
CA LEU A 173 10.29 -18.71 -5.60
C LEU A 173 11.48 -19.64 -5.36
N ILE A 174 12.28 -19.39 -4.30
CA ILE A 174 13.39 -20.26 -3.90
C ILE A 174 12.88 -21.65 -3.53
N ALA A 175 11.83 -21.74 -2.73
CA ALA A 175 11.23 -23.01 -2.30
C ALA A 175 10.66 -23.81 -3.49
N LEU A 176 10.07 -23.14 -4.47
CA LEU A 176 9.55 -23.74 -5.70
C LEU A 176 10.69 -24.27 -6.59
N ALA A 177 11.74 -23.48 -6.79
CA ALA A 177 12.92 -23.90 -7.56
C ALA A 177 13.66 -25.06 -6.89
N GLY A 178 13.82 -25.01 -5.57
CA GLY A 178 14.47 -26.06 -4.78
C GLY A 178 13.61 -27.32 -4.56
N GLY A 179 12.32 -27.29 -4.93
CA GLY A 179 11.41 -28.43 -4.82
C GLY A 179 10.90 -28.73 -3.41
N SER A 180 11.05 -27.82 -2.45
CA SER A 180 10.43 -27.95 -1.13
C SER A 180 8.93 -27.68 -1.16
N ILE A 181 8.43 -26.95 -2.17
CA ILE A 181 7.02 -26.84 -2.54
C ILE A 181 6.82 -27.19 -4.01
N ASP A 182 5.59 -27.53 -4.37
CA ASP A 182 5.23 -27.98 -5.71
C ASP A 182 4.49 -26.89 -6.51
N ALA A 183 3.80 -25.97 -5.81
CA ALA A 183 3.14 -24.80 -6.37
C ALA A 183 3.16 -23.63 -5.39
N ALA A 184 2.92 -22.42 -5.88
CA ALA A 184 2.73 -21.22 -5.07
C ALA A 184 1.89 -20.19 -5.80
N LEU A 185 1.13 -19.40 -5.04
CA LEU A 185 0.46 -18.23 -5.57
C LEU A 185 1.47 -17.06 -5.62
N ILE A 186 1.77 -16.56 -6.81
CA ILE A 186 2.79 -15.55 -7.07
C ILE A 186 2.13 -14.30 -7.67
N SER A 187 2.38 -13.14 -7.07
CA SER A 187 1.86 -11.88 -7.60
C SER A 187 2.69 -11.39 -8.81
N PRO A 188 2.06 -10.69 -9.79
CA PRO A 188 2.80 -9.99 -10.83
C PRO A 188 3.78 -8.96 -10.24
N PRO A 189 4.94 -8.73 -10.89
CA PRO A 189 5.48 -9.42 -12.06
C PRO A 189 6.35 -10.63 -11.71
N ASP A 190 6.47 -11.00 -10.44
CA ASP A 190 7.45 -11.99 -9.96
C ASP A 190 7.23 -13.40 -10.56
N HIS A 191 5.99 -13.69 -11.06
CA HIS A 191 5.73 -14.90 -11.83
C HIS A 191 6.58 -15.02 -13.11
N LEU A 192 7.05 -13.88 -13.69
CA LEU A 192 7.95 -13.90 -14.85
C LEU A 192 9.31 -14.50 -14.51
N GLU A 193 9.77 -14.29 -13.27
CA GLU A 193 11.00 -14.91 -12.77
C GLU A 193 10.82 -16.43 -12.62
N ALA A 194 9.69 -16.87 -12.07
CA ALA A 194 9.38 -18.29 -12.01
C ALA A 194 9.34 -18.94 -13.41
N GLN A 195 8.74 -18.29 -14.41
CA GLN A 195 8.72 -18.78 -15.78
C GLN A 195 10.13 -18.88 -16.38
N ARG A 196 11.02 -17.89 -16.14
CA ARG A 196 12.42 -17.95 -16.56
C ARG A 196 13.18 -19.12 -15.92
N ALA A 197 12.79 -19.50 -14.70
CA ALA A 197 13.32 -20.66 -13.99
C ALA A 197 12.65 -21.98 -14.43
N GLY A 198 11.85 -21.98 -15.50
CA GLY A 198 11.21 -23.17 -16.07
C GLY A 198 9.91 -23.59 -15.36
N MET A 199 9.39 -22.80 -14.41
CA MET A 199 8.10 -23.08 -13.79
C MET A 199 6.94 -22.74 -14.73
N LYS A 200 5.78 -23.34 -14.51
CA LYS A 200 4.57 -23.13 -15.33
C LYS A 200 3.56 -22.28 -14.57
N ILE A 201 2.89 -21.38 -15.31
CA ILE A 201 1.65 -20.77 -14.82
C ILE A 201 0.56 -21.82 -15.03
N LEU A 202 0.06 -22.34 -13.91
CA LEU A 202 -1.02 -23.33 -13.90
C LEU A 202 -2.38 -22.63 -14.01
N LEU A 203 -2.52 -21.47 -13.37
CA LEU A 203 -3.73 -20.66 -13.40
C LEU A 203 -3.37 -19.18 -13.31
N ASN A 204 -3.93 -18.39 -14.22
CA ASN A 204 -3.92 -16.93 -14.14
C ASN A 204 -5.24 -16.47 -13.52
N LEU A 205 -5.22 -16.00 -12.27
CA LEU A 205 -6.43 -15.60 -11.58
C LEU A 205 -7.13 -14.39 -12.21
N ARG A 206 -6.38 -13.55 -12.95
CA ARG A 206 -6.93 -12.42 -13.69
C ARG A 206 -7.98 -12.84 -14.72
N ASP A 207 -7.79 -14.01 -15.34
CA ASP A 207 -8.69 -14.52 -16.38
C ASP A 207 -10.05 -14.94 -15.81
N LEU A 208 -10.14 -15.13 -14.49
CA LEU A 208 -11.40 -15.38 -13.80
C LEU A 208 -12.29 -14.14 -13.66
N ASN A 209 -11.72 -12.95 -13.92
CA ASN A 209 -12.39 -11.65 -13.81
C ASN A 209 -13.19 -11.47 -12.50
N ILE A 210 -12.62 -11.93 -11.39
CA ILE A 210 -13.27 -11.86 -10.08
C ILE A 210 -12.97 -10.51 -9.44
N ALA A 211 -14.00 -9.73 -9.17
CA ALA A 211 -13.88 -8.53 -8.35
C ALA A 211 -13.33 -8.90 -6.97
N TYR A 212 -12.22 -8.28 -6.57
CA TYR A 212 -11.55 -8.59 -5.31
C TYR A 212 -10.73 -7.39 -4.84
N GLN A 213 -11.05 -6.85 -3.67
CA GLN A 213 -10.25 -5.75 -3.14
C GLN A 213 -8.87 -6.25 -2.74
N GLY A 214 -7.89 -5.95 -3.59
CA GLY A 214 -6.48 -6.25 -3.33
C GLY A 214 -5.86 -5.24 -2.37
N SER A 215 -4.67 -4.74 -2.71
CA SER A 215 -3.94 -3.77 -1.88
C SER A 215 -4.64 -2.42 -1.82
N GLY A 216 -4.47 -1.71 -0.70
CA GLY A 216 -4.98 -0.37 -0.48
C GLY A 216 -4.43 0.27 0.77
N LEU A 217 -4.72 1.55 0.94
CA LEU A 217 -4.40 2.32 2.13
C LEU A 217 -5.49 2.13 3.18
N VAL A 218 -5.09 1.65 4.35
CA VAL A 218 -5.95 1.31 5.48
C VAL A 218 -5.59 2.17 6.69
N THR A 219 -6.60 2.58 7.43
CA THR A 219 -6.47 3.22 8.75
C THR A 219 -7.57 2.69 9.67
N THR A 220 -7.76 3.27 10.85
CA THR A 220 -8.87 2.94 11.74
C THR A 220 -9.88 4.08 11.83
N GLN A 221 -11.14 3.77 12.14
CA GLN A 221 -12.16 4.80 12.39
C GLN A 221 -11.71 5.75 13.51
N ARG A 222 -11.02 5.22 14.53
CA ARG A 222 -10.43 6.01 15.59
C ARG A 222 -9.46 7.08 15.07
N VAL A 223 -8.60 6.76 14.09
CA VAL A 223 -7.67 7.71 13.47
C VAL A 223 -8.44 8.75 12.65
N LEU A 224 -9.44 8.34 11.87
CA LEU A 224 -10.25 9.27 11.07
C LEU A 224 -11.00 10.29 11.94
N VAL A 225 -11.47 9.90 13.12
CA VAL A 225 -12.14 10.81 14.06
C VAL A 225 -11.15 11.72 14.77
N ARG A 226 -10.03 11.17 15.30
CA ARG A 226 -9.11 11.92 16.15
C ARG A 226 -8.06 12.71 15.40
N LYS A 227 -7.68 12.28 14.18
CA LYS A 227 -6.59 12.83 13.39
C LYS A 227 -7.04 13.12 11.94
N ARG A 228 -8.27 13.61 11.75
CA ARG A 228 -8.87 13.78 10.41
C ARG A 228 -8.02 14.62 9.46
N ASP A 229 -7.45 15.75 9.93
CA ASP A 229 -6.58 16.58 9.09
C ASP A 229 -5.30 15.85 8.66
N LEU A 230 -4.67 15.12 9.59
CA LEU A 230 -3.52 14.28 9.28
C LEU A 230 -3.88 13.22 8.23
N ALA A 231 -5.02 12.53 8.40
CA ALA A 231 -5.49 11.52 7.45
C ALA A 231 -5.76 12.13 6.07
N ARG A 232 -6.33 13.34 5.99
CA ARG A 232 -6.56 14.09 4.75
C ARG A 232 -5.23 14.43 4.06
N ARG A 233 -4.24 14.95 4.78
CA ARG A 233 -2.91 15.27 4.23
C ARG A 233 -2.15 14.02 3.78
N PHE A 234 -2.28 12.92 4.53
CA PHE A 234 -1.68 11.64 4.15
C PHE A 234 -2.31 11.08 2.89
N LEU A 235 -3.65 11.06 2.79
CA LEU A 235 -4.37 10.63 1.60
C LEU A 235 -4.05 11.52 0.38
N LYS A 236 -3.90 12.84 0.59
CA LYS A 236 -3.45 13.75 -0.46
C LYS A 236 -2.07 13.35 -0.99
N SER A 237 -1.10 13.09 -0.10
CA SER A 237 0.23 12.59 -0.48
C SER A 237 0.16 11.27 -1.25
N TYR A 238 -0.76 10.40 -0.86
CA TYR A 238 -0.98 9.12 -1.52
C TYR A 238 -1.53 9.28 -2.94
N VAL A 239 -2.48 10.18 -3.15
CA VAL A 239 -3.03 10.52 -4.48
C VAL A 239 -1.97 11.19 -5.37
N GLU A 240 -1.17 12.11 -4.83
CA GLU A 240 -0.01 12.70 -5.53
C GLU A 240 1.02 11.61 -5.91
N ALA A 241 1.22 10.60 -5.08
CA ALA A 241 2.10 9.47 -5.40
C ALA A 241 1.56 8.61 -6.55
N ILE A 242 0.25 8.41 -6.62
CA ILE A 242 -0.39 7.76 -7.78
C ILE A 242 -0.10 8.55 -9.06
N HIS A 243 -0.19 9.88 -9.01
CA HIS A 243 0.18 10.72 -10.14
C HIS A 243 1.65 10.51 -10.54
N LEU A 244 2.59 10.49 -9.58
CA LEU A 244 4.01 10.20 -9.87
C LEU A 244 4.21 8.80 -10.46
N VAL A 245 3.48 7.78 -9.98
CA VAL A 245 3.50 6.45 -10.59
C VAL A 245 3.12 6.50 -12.07
N LYS A 246 2.13 7.33 -12.43
CA LYS A 246 1.67 7.46 -13.83
C LYS A 246 2.61 8.29 -14.72
N THR A 247 3.28 9.29 -14.16
CA THR A 247 3.96 10.33 -14.94
C THR A 247 5.48 10.40 -14.74
N ASN A 248 6.00 9.84 -13.65
CA ASN A 248 7.44 9.93 -13.31
C ASN A 248 8.04 8.54 -13.04
N PRO A 249 8.51 7.84 -14.09
CA PRO A 249 9.11 6.51 -13.96
C PRO A 249 10.39 6.51 -13.12
N GLU A 250 11.16 7.58 -13.13
CA GLU A 250 12.45 7.66 -12.45
C GLU A 250 12.28 7.60 -10.92
N ILE A 251 11.44 8.46 -10.36
CA ILE A 251 11.12 8.45 -8.93
C ILE A 251 10.49 7.11 -8.53
N SER A 252 9.58 6.60 -9.35
CA SER A 252 8.89 5.34 -9.08
C SER A 252 9.86 4.16 -9.05
N LYS A 253 10.74 4.04 -10.03
CA LYS A 253 11.78 2.99 -10.09
C LYS A 253 12.76 3.11 -8.91
N LYS A 254 13.16 4.33 -8.52
CA LYS A 254 13.98 4.58 -7.33
C LYS A 254 13.31 4.06 -6.05
N ALA A 255 12.00 4.25 -5.92
CA ALA A 255 11.22 3.74 -4.81
C ALA A 255 11.22 2.19 -4.79
N PHE A 256 11.01 1.55 -5.94
CA PHE A 256 11.08 0.09 -6.04
C PHE A 256 12.47 -0.46 -5.71
N ALA A 257 13.54 0.17 -6.21
CA ALA A 257 14.93 -0.22 -5.89
C ALA A 257 15.19 -0.17 -4.39
N LYS A 258 14.77 0.91 -3.71
CA LYS A 258 14.93 1.10 -2.26
C LYS A 258 14.18 0.03 -1.47
N TYR A 259 12.87 -0.11 -1.68
CA TYR A 259 12.02 -0.94 -0.83
C TYR A 259 12.08 -2.44 -1.14
N ARG A 260 12.41 -2.81 -2.37
CA ARG A 260 12.67 -4.20 -2.76
C ARG A 260 14.13 -4.60 -2.58
N GLN A 261 15.00 -3.67 -2.17
CA GLN A 261 16.43 -3.89 -1.93
C GLN A 261 17.11 -4.59 -3.12
N THR A 262 16.82 -4.12 -4.35
CA THR A 262 17.35 -4.70 -5.59
C THR A 262 17.97 -3.63 -6.48
N LYS A 263 19.01 -4.03 -7.24
CA LYS A 263 19.62 -3.23 -8.30
C LYS A 263 19.33 -3.81 -9.69
N ASP A 264 18.56 -4.89 -9.77
CA ASP A 264 18.15 -5.50 -11.04
C ASP A 264 17.14 -4.59 -11.75
N GLU A 265 17.63 -3.88 -12.76
CA GLU A 265 16.84 -2.89 -13.52
C GLU A 265 15.58 -3.51 -14.15
N LYS A 266 15.67 -4.77 -14.61
CA LYS A 266 14.54 -5.45 -15.21
C LYS A 266 13.46 -5.76 -14.17
N ARG A 267 13.85 -6.26 -13.00
CA ARG A 267 12.91 -6.49 -11.88
C ARG A 267 12.25 -5.20 -11.40
N ILE A 268 13.02 -4.10 -11.38
CA ILE A 268 12.53 -2.77 -11.01
C ILE A 268 11.51 -2.29 -12.05
N ASP A 269 11.85 -2.42 -13.34
CA ASP A 269 10.97 -1.99 -14.43
C ASP A 269 9.68 -2.81 -14.47
N ASP A 270 9.77 -4.13 -14.43
CA ASP A 270 8.61 -5.03 -14.39
C ASP A 270 7.67 -4.69 -13.23
N ALA A 271 8.23 -4.39 -12.04
CA ALA A 271 7.45 -4.01 -10.86
C ALA A 271 6.78 -2.63 -11.02
N TYR A 272 7.49 -1.66 -11.59
CA TYR A 272 6.97 -0.35 -11.90
C TYR A 272 5.82 -0.41 -12.91
N GLN A 273 6.00 -1.11 -14.03
CA GLN A 273 4.95 -1.27 -15.05
C GLN A 273 3.71 -1.95 -14.46
N THR A 274 3.90 -2.99 -13.66
CA THR A 274 2.78 -3.66 -12.97
C THR A 274 1.98 -2.68 -12.12
N LEU A 275 2.63 -1.87 -11.28
CA LEU A 275 1.91 -0.89 -10.46
C LEU A 275 1.24 0.18 -11.32
N ARG A 276 1.95 0.71 -12.32
CA ARG A 276 1.45 1.75 -13.22
C ARG A 276 0.19 1.31 -13.96
N GLU A 277 0.09 0.05 -14.37
CA GLU A 277 -1.09 -0.50 -15.04
C GLU A 277 -2.24 -0.79 -14.07
N THR A 278 -1.92 -1.25 -12.86
CA THR A 278 -2.91 -1.68 -11.86
C THR A 278 -3.60 -0.50 -11.18
N VAL A 279 -2.84 0.54 -10.77
CA VAL A 279 -3.39 1.63 -9.97
C VAL A 279 -4.28 2.57 -10.80
N LYS A 280 -5.43 2.93 -10.25
CA LYS A 280 -6.37 3.90 -10.85
C LYS A 280 -6.01 5.33 -10.42
N THR A 281 -6.28 6.30 -11.29
CA THR A 281 -6.08 7.74 -10.99
C THR A 281 -6.93 8.21 -9.83
N LYS A 282 -8.17 7.71 -9.74
CA LYS A 282 -9.10 7.90 -8.62
C LYS A 282 -9.17 6.58 -7.85
N PRO A 283 -8.45 6.45 -6.72
CA PRO A 283 -8.24 5.17 -6.07
C PRO A 283 -9.40 4.78 -5.13
N TYR A 284 -10.63 4.75 -5.64
CA TYR A 284 -11.77 4.29 -4.85
C TYR A 284 -11.66 2.79 -4.57
N PRO A 285 -11.80 2.35 -3.30
CA PRO A 285 -11.90 0.94 -2.97
C PRO A 285 -13.10 0.28 -3.63
N SER A 286 -12.98 -0.99 -3.99
CA SER A 286 -14.01 -1.76 -4.68
C SER A 286 -15.02 -2.36 -3.68
N ILE A 287 -16.26 -1.87 -3.69
CA ILE A 287 -17.36 -2.44 -2.89
C ILE A 287 -17.62 -3.90 -3.31
N GLU A 288 -17.67 -4.18 -4.61
CA GLU A 288 -17.86 -5.55 -5.12
C GLU A 288 -16.69 -6.46 -4.73
N GLY A 289 -15.46 -5.90 -4.71
CA GLY A 289 -14.29 -6.64 -4.23
C GLY A 289 -14.36 -6.99 -2.73
N PHE A 290 -14.92 -6.12 -1.90
CA PHE A 290 -15.18 -6.42 -0.49
C PHE A 290 -16.33 -7.41 -0.32
N LYS A 291 -17.39 -7.31 -1.14
CA LYS A 291 -18.48 -8.29 -1.14
C LYS A 291 -17.95 -9.71 -1.36
N THR A 292 -17.12 -9.92 -2.39
CA THR A 292 -16.48 -11.21 -2.66
C THR A 292 -15.66 -11.72 -1.46
N ILE A 293 -14.89 -10.84 -0.80
CA ILE A 293 -14.08 -11.21 0.39
C ILE A 293 -14.98 -11.63 1.56
N ILE A 294 -16.08 -10.92 1.77
CA ILE A 294 -17.02 -11.19 2.86
C ILE A 294 -17.80 -12.48 2.61
N GLU A 295 -18.25 -12.71 1.37
CA GLU A 295 -18.91 -13.95 0.96
C GLU A 295 -18.02 -15.16 1.20
N ASP A 296 -16.76 -15.10 0.76
CA ASP A 296 -15.77 -16.15 1.03
C ASP A 296 -15.52 -16.34 2.54
N ALA A 297 -15.44 -15.27 3.32
CA ALA A 297 -15.24 -15.35 4.75
C ALA A 297 -16.45 -15.92 5.50
N SER A 298 -17.66 -15.87 4.92
CA SER A 298 -18.92 -16.30 5.57
C SER A 298 -18.97 -17.79 5.92
N GLU A 299 -18.17 -18.60 5.22
CA GLU A 299 -18.02 -20.03 5.52
C GLU A 299 -17.21 -20.27 6.80
N ARG A 300 -16.37 -19.32 7.21
CA ARG A 300 -15.39 -19.47 8.30
C ARG A 300 -15.63 -18.52 9.47
N ILE A 301 -16.21 -17.35 9.21
CA ILE A 301 -16.41 -16.28 10.20
C ILE A 301 -17.90 -15.94 10.26
N PRO A 302 -18.61 -16.29 11.35
CA PRO A 302 -20.06 -16.08 11.45
C PRO A 302 -20.49 -14.61 11.22
N ALA A 303 -19.71 -13.63 11.70
CA ALA A 303 -20.00 -12.21 11.52
C ALA A 303 -20.04 -11.77 10.04
N ALA A 304 -19.39 -12.51 9.13
CA ALA A 304 -19.39 -12.20 7.71
C ALA A 304 -20.79 -12.42 7.07
N LYS A 305 -21.63 -13.27 7.64
CA LYS A 305 -22.98 -13.56 7.09
C LYS A 305 -23.90 -12.34 7.09
N THR A 306 -23.66 -11.37 7.98
CA THR A 306 -24.49 -10.17 8.13
C THR A 306 -23.70 -8.89 7.86
N ALA A 307 -22.42 -8.99 7.47
CA ALA A 307 -21.56 -7.85 7.26
C ALA A 307 -21.93 -7.09 5.97
N ASN A 308 -21.98 -5.76 6.06
CA ASN A 308 -22.20 -4.91 4.89
C ASN A 308 -20.84 -4.50 4.29
N PRO A 309 -20.57 -4.76 2.99
CA PRO A 309 -19.33 -4.37 2.33
C PRO A 309 -18.96 -2.89 2.47
N LYS A 310 -19.94 -2.01 2.58
CA LYS A 310 -19.73 -0.56 2.76
C LYS A 310 -19.09 -0.21 4.11
N ASP A 311 -19.25 -1.05 5.12
CA ASP A 311 -18.65 -0.80 6.44
C ASP A 311 -17.12 -0.98 6.44
N PHE A 312 -16.55 -1.60 5.38
CA PHE A 312 -15.12 -1.85 5.24
C PHE A 312 -14.37 -0.70 4.59
N ILE A 313 -15.07 0.33 4.13
CA ILE A 313 -14.50 1.48 3.44
C ILE A 313 -14.93 2.78 4.11
N ASP A 314 -14.05 3.79 4.03
CA ASP A 314 -14.41 5.18 4.31
C ASP A 314 -13.81 6.07 3.22
N VAL A 315 -14.63 6.48 2.27
CA VAL A 315 -14.21 7.29 1.12
C VAL A 315 -14.42 8.78 1.33
N SER A 316 -14.85 9.22 2.52
CA SER A 316 -15.22 10.61 2.79
C SER A 316 -14.10 11.60 2.44
N LEU A 317 -12.86 11.32 2.84
CA LEU A 317 -11.71 12.16 2.53
C LEU A 317 -11.31 12.09 1.05
N LEU A 318 -11.46 10.93 0.40
CA LEU A 318 -11.18 10.78 -1.02
C LEU A 318 -12.22 11.55 -1.86
N GLU A 319 -13.48 11.48 -1.48
CA GLU A 319 -14.55 12.28 -2.10
C GLU A 319 -14.32 13.78 -1.93
N GLU A 320 -13.85 14.25 -0.78
CA GLU A 320 -13.48 15.66 -0.57
C GLU A 320 -12.40 16.08 -1.57
N LEU A 321 -11.33 15.28 -1.74
CA LEU A 321 -10.26 15.56 -2.70
C LEU A 321 -10.75 15.52 -4.15
N ASP A 322 -11.61 14.57 -4.49
CA ASP A 322 -12.15 14.42 -5.85
C ASP A 322 -13.11 15.58 -6.19
N LYS A 323 -14.09 15.88 -5.32
CA LYS A 323 -15.07 16.97 -5.49
C LYS A 323 -14.40 18.36 -5.53
N SER A 324 -13.24 18.54 -4.87
CA SER A 324 -12.47 19.78 -4.96
C SER A 324 -11.79 19.99 -6.32
N GLY A 325 -11.81 19.01 -7.21
CA GLY A 325 -11.09 19.02 -8.47
C GLY A 325 -9.59 18.77 -8.33
N PHE A 326 -9.09 18.49 -7.12
CA PHE A 326 -7.67 18.28 -6.86
C PHE A 326 -7.09 17.13 -7.68
N ILE A 327 -7.79 15.99 -7.73
CA ILE A 327 -7.31 14.80 -8.45
C ILE A 327 -7.21 15.08 -9.95
N ASP A 328 -8.26 15.68 -10.53
CA ASP A 328 -8.28 15.98 -11.96
C ASP A 328 -7.24 17.04 -12.36
N ALA A 329 -6.92 17.99 -11.45
CA ALA A 329 -5.90 19.00 -11.68
C ALA A 329 -4.47 18.43 -11.77
N LEU A 330 -4.20 17.29 -11.15
CA LEU A 330 -2.90 16.61 -11.26
C LEU A 330 -2.61 16.08 -12.69
N TYR A 331 -3.63 15.85 -13.50
CA TYR A 331 -3.52 15.22 -14.84
C TYR A 331 -3.78 16.22 -15.99
N ARG A 332 -3.89 17.51 -15.70
CA ARG A 332 -3.95 18.62 -16.69
C ARG A 332 -2.55 19.13 -16.99
#